data_6eaef5d6c54e809657d0c9e286280591
#
_entry.id   6eaef5d6c54e809657d0c9e286280591
#
_cell.length_a   1.000
_cell.length_b   1.000
_cell.length_c   1.000
_cell.angle_alpha   90.00
_cell.angle_beta   90.00
_cell.angle_gamma   90.00
#
_symmetry.space_group_name_H-M   'P 1'
#
loop_
_entity.id
_entity.type
_entity.pdbx_description
1 polymer ?
#
loop_
_entity_poly.entity_id
_entity_poly.type
_entity_poly.pdbx_seq_one_letter_code
_entity_poly.pdbx_strand_id
1 'polypeptide(L)'
;MANWKLFIARRIYRSNDGKKEVSKPAMRIAISGIAVGLAVMIVSVSVVLGFKHQVRDKVVGLGSDIILSGIEGTQLYQMSPVVCGDSLMHVLKELPLVSHVQRYSTKPGMIMTSDNFQGMVLKGIAGEYDVSFLQEHLQEGEIPSFSDSVASNQALVSRTIADKLSLKVGDKLFTYYVEGNVRVRRLEVAGIYCTNLSAYDDFFLITDLYTVNRLNNWEPEQVGGVEIEVSDYSRLNEVNESVLALLGNHKDRYGQGYFSRTVEEAYPLIFDWLGLLDTNVWVILILMTGVAGFTMISGLLIIILERTNMIGVLKAMGASNVSIREIFLSFSVFLIGRGMLWGNVIGVSVCLVQYFLQPFKLDPADYYISAVPIELNLGIYLLLNVCTLLVSLLMLVGPSCLISRIHPAKSIRFE
;
A
#
# COMPACT_ATOMS: atom_id res chain seq x y z
N MET A 1 -40.35 -15.16 26.27
CA MET A 1 -41.34 -15.07 25.16
C MET A 1 -40.57 -15.07 23.86
N ALA A 2 -40.75 -16.08 23.01
CA ALA A 2 -40.09 -16.09 21.68
C ALA A 2 -40.55 -14.84 20.92
N ASN A 3 -39.57 -14.09 20.36
CA ASN A 3 -39.83 -12.82 19.68
C ASN A 3 -40.65 -13.14 18.41
N TRP A 4 -42.00 -13.05 18.50
CA TRP A 4 -42.93 -13.39 17.41
C TRP A 4 -42.64 -12.66 16.11
N LYS A 5 -42.04 -11.47 16.23
CA LYS A 5 -41.59 -10.65 15.09
C LYS A 5 -40.50 -11.37 14.29
N LEU A 6 -39.52 -11.94 14.99
CA LEU A 6 -38.39 -12.68 14.40
C LEU A 6 -38.87 -14.04 13.83
N PHE A 7 -39.87 -14.67 14.45
CA PHE A 7 -40.51 -15.88 13.94
C PHE A 7 -41.18 -15.61 12.58
N ILE A 8 -41.99 -14.54 12.49
CA ILE A 8 -42.65 -14.15 11.22
C ILE A 8 -41.58 -13.79 10.15
N ALA A 9 -40.57 -13.01 10.48
CA ALA A 9 -39.50 -12.67 9.56
C ALA A 9 -38.80 -13.91 8.99
N ARG A 10 -38.47 -14.88 9.84
CA ARG A 10 -37.88 -16.16 9.44
C ARG A 10 -38.83 -17.02 8.58
N ARG A 11 -40.14 -16.98 8.87
CA ARG A 11 -41.13 -17.68 8.08
C ARG A 11 -41.33 -17.09 6.71
N ILE A 12 -41.35 -15.75 6.57
CA ILE A 12 -41.39 -15.04 5.30
C ILE A 12 -40.16 -15.43 4.45
N TYR A 13 -39.00 -15.49 5.09
CA TYR A 13 -37.74 -15.87 4.40
C TYR A 13 -37.76 -17.34 3.92
N ARG A 14 -38.39 -18.27 4.67
CA ARG A 14 -38.43 -19.71 4.37
C ARG A 14 -39.65 -20.15 3.57
N SER A 15 -40.68 -19.29 3.44
CA SER A 15 -41.94 -19.65 2.78
C SER A 15 -41.67 -20.04 1.33
N ASN A 16 -42.10 -21.27 1.00
CA ASN A 16 -41.95 -21.88 -0.32
C ASN A 16 -43.32 -22.11 -0.97
N ASP A 17 -44.26 -21.14 -0.79
CA ASP A 17 -45.58 -21.23 -1.37
C ASP A 17 -45.50 -21.17 -2.91
N GLY A 18 -45.96 -22.26 -3.55
CA GLY A 18 -45.75 -22.59 -4.97
C GLY A 18 -46.47 -21.71 -6.00
N LYS A 19 -46.91 -20.49 -5.66
CA LYS A 19 -47.43 -19.51 -6.61
C LYS A 19 -46.27 -18.66 -7.13
N LYS A 20 -46.35 -18.23 -8.40
CA LYS A 20 -45.35 -17.36 -9.09
C LYS A 20 -45.06 -16.12 -8.25
N GLU A 21 -44.08 -16.22 -7.35
CA GLU A 21 -43.69 -15.10 -6.48
C GLU A 21 -42.59 -14.27 -7.18
N VAL A 22 -42.87 -12.99 -7.37
CA VAL A 22 -41.90 -11.98 -7.85
C VAL A 22 -40.82 -11.73 -6.81
N SER A 23 -41.11 -12.06 -5.52
CA SER A 23 -40.19 -11.81 -4.40
C SER A 23 -38.90 -12.63 -4.46
N LYS A 24 -38.89 -13.84 -5.02
CA LYS A 24 -37.68 -14.68 -5.09
C LYS A 24 -36.61 -14.08 -6.02
N PRO A 25 -36.91 -13.61 -7.25
CA PRO A 25 -35.96 -12.86 -8.08
C PRO A 25 -35.46 -11.58 -7.40
N ALA A 26 -36.36 -10.79 -6.83
CA ALA A 26 -36.00 -9.55 -6.14
C ALA A 26 -35.06 -9.80 -4.95
N MET A 27 -35.32 -10.84 -4.17
CA MET A 27 -34.47 -11.27 -3.06
C MET A 27 -33.07 -11.70 -3.54
N ARG A 28 -32.99 -12.45 -4.65
CA ARG A 28 -31.71 -12.86 -5.25
C ARG A 28 -30.92 -11.66 -5.75
N ILE A 29 -31.58 -10.71 -6.42
CA ILE A 29 -30.95 -9.47 -6.89
C ILE A 29 -30.40 -8.66 -5.70
N ALA A 30 -31.17 -8.52 -4.62
CA ALA A 30 -30.70 -7.80 -3.43
C ALA A 30 -29.50 -8.50 -2.77
N ILE A 31 -29.53 -9.83 -2.64
CA ILE A 31 -28.40 -10.61 -2.10
C ILE A 31 -27.17 -10.48 -3.02
N SER A 32 -27.34 -10.63 -4.33
CA SER A 32 -26.23 -10.52 -5.28
C SER A 32 -25.62 -9.11 -5.31
N GLY A 33 -26.45 -8.06 -5.21
CA GLY A 33 -25.97 -6.67 -5.16
C GLY A 33 -25.06 -6.41 -3.96
N ILE A 34 -25.46 -6.88 -2.77
CA ILE A 34 -24.63 -6.79 -1.56
C ILE A 34 -23.36 -7.65 -1.71
N ALA A 35 -23.51 -8.88 -2.23
CA ALA A 35 -22.39 -9.80 -2.36
C ALA A 35 -21.32 -9.24 -3.31
N VAL A 36 -21.72 -8.76 -4.49
CA VAL A 36 -20.82 -8.14 -5.46
C VAL A 36 -20.21 -6.85 -4.91
N GLY A 37 -21.04 -5.99 -4.30
CA GLY A 37 -20.58 -4.74 -3.71
C GLY A 37 -19.50 -4.98 -2.65
N LEU A 38 -19.74 -5.89 -1.69
CA LEU A 38 -18.76 -6.20 -0.66
C LEU A 38 -17.52 -6.91 -1.22
N ALA A 39 -17.68 -7.82 -2.19
CA ALA A 39 -16.55 -8.50 -2.83
C ALA A 39 -15.62 -7.49 -3.53
N VAL A 40 -16.20 -6.54 -4.29
CA VAL A 40 -15.42 -5.47 -4.95
C VAL A 40 -14.72 -4.58 -3.92
N MET A 41 -15.39 -4.20 -2.83
CA MET A 41 -14.77 -3.41 -1.76
C MET A 41 -13.59 -4.16 -1.12
N ILE A 42 -13.71 -5.43 -0.81
CA ILE A 42 -12.63 -6.26 -0.25
C ILE A 42 -11.45 -6.31 -1.22
N VAL A 43 -11.69 -6.64 -2.50
CA VAL A 43 -10.63 -6.74 -3.51
C VAL A 43 -9.94 -5.39 -3.70
N SER A 44 -10.69 -4.29 -3.85
CA SER A 44 -10.11 -2.96 -4.07
C SER A 44 -9.21 -2.52 -2.92
N VAL A 45 -9.67 -2.69 -1.68
CA VAL A 45 -8.87 -2.31 -0.50
C VAL A 45 -7.63 -3.19 -0.39
N SER A 46 -7.76 -4.51 -0.58
CA SER A 46 -6.63 -5.46 -0.51
C SER A 46 -5.56 -5.17 -1.55
N VAL A 47 -5.96 -4.83 -2.78
CA VAL A 47 -5.04 -4.47 -3.87
C VAL A 47 -4.31 -3.17 -3.53
N VAL A 48 -5.03 -2.12 -3.12
CA VAL A 48 -4.40 -0.81 -2.89
C VAL A 48 -3.46 -0.86 -1.69
N LEU A 49 -3.85 -1.51 -0.59
CA LEU A 49 -2.96 -1.67 0.56
C LEU A 49 -1.69 -2.47 0.19
N GLY A 50 -1.86 -3.59 -0.50
CA GLY A 50 -0.75 -4.39 -0.97
C GLY A 50 0.18 -3.61 -1.91
N PHE A 51 -0.40 -2.78 -2.79
CA PHE A 51 0.35 -1.94 -3.69
C PHE A 51 1.18 -0.89 -2.95
N LYS A 52 0.55 -0.18 -2.02
CA LYS A 52 1.22 0.84 -1.20
C LYS A 52 2.37 0.26 -0.39
N HIS A 53 2.16 -0.88 0.27
CA HIS A 53 3.21 -1.52 1.06
C HIS A 53 4.36 -2.01 0.18
N GLN A 54 4.09 -2.74 -0.90
CA GLN A 54 5.16 -3.27 -1.75
C GLN A 54 5.98 -2.18 -2.45
N VAL A 55 5.33 -1.12 -2.96
CA VAL A 55 6.08 -0.02 -3.60
C VAL A 55 6.89 0.74 -2.56
N ARG A 56 6.30 1.05 -1.39
CA ARG A 56 7.01 1.69 -0.29
C ARG A 56 8.23 0.86 0.14
N ASP A 57 8.03 -0.43 0.43
CA ASP A 57 9.10 -1.31 0.92
C ASP A 57 10.27 -1.41 -0.08
N LYS A 58 9.98 -1.32 -1.38
CA LYS A 58 11.02 -1.24 -2.41
C LYS A 58 11.75 0.10 -2.42
N VAL A 59 11.03 1.22 -2.28
CA VAL A 59 11.65 2.55 -2.25
C VAL A 59 12.51 2.72 -1.00
N VAL A 60 12.04 2.23 0.14
CA VAL A 60 12.78 2.26 1.41
C VAL A 60 13.95 1.27 1.41
N GLY A 61 13.79 0.09 0.82
CA GLY A 61 14.78 -0.99 0.88
C GLY A 61 16.15 -0.69 0.24
N LEU A 62 16.24 0.21 -0.74
CA LEU A 62 17.50 0.71 -1.29
C LEU A 62 17.87 2.12 -0.78
N GLY A 63 16.97 2.75 -0.05
CA GLY A 63 17.12 4.03 0.61
C GLY A 63 16.94 3.89 2.10
N SER A 64 15.99 4.62 2.64
CA SER A 64 15.59 4.56 4.05
C SER A 64 14.32 5.37 4.25
N ASP A 65 13.71 5.28 5.42
CA ASP A 65 12.54 6.06 5.79
C ASP A 65 12.86 7.56 5.94
N ILE A 66 14.02 7.90 6.50
CA ILE A 66 14.48 9.29 6.72
C ILE A 66 15.91 9.42 6.22
N ILE A 67 16.16 10.50 5.50
CA ILE A 67 17.48 10.84 4.95
C ILE A 67 17.98 12.10 5.64
N LEU A 68 19.08 12.00 6.36
CA LEU A 68 19.82 13.11 6.94
C LEU A 68 20.97 13.50 6.01
N SER A 69 21.05 14.76 5.59
CA SER A 69 22.05 15.29 4.66
C SER A 69 22.47 16.71 5.03
N GLY A 70 23.43 17.31 4.31
CA GLY A 70 23.79 18.71 4.45
C GLY A 70 22.75 19.63 3.81
N ILE A 71 22.56 20.83 4.37
CA ILE A 71 21.59 21.83 3.88
C ILE A 71 21.85 22.22 2.41
N GLU A 72 23.11 22.32 2.00
CA GLU A 72 23.46 22.70 0.61
C GLU A 72 23.32 21.53 -0.40
N GLY A 73 23.20 20.30 0.09
CA GLY A 73 23.13 19.07 -0.73
C GLY A 73 21.69 18.58 -0.97
N THR A 74 20.75 19.49 -1.25
CA THR A 74 19.33 19.14 -1.44
C THR A 74 19.02 18.41 -2.76
N GLN A 75 19.98 18.32 -3.69
CA GLN A 75 19.81 17.53 -4.91
C GLN A 75 20.27 16.09 -4.67
N LEU A 76 19.48 15.13 -5.14
CA LEU A 76 19.68 13.69 -4.90
C LEU A 76 21.07 13.16 -5.28
N TYR A 77 21.78 13.84 -6.17
CA TYR A 77 23.04 13.37 -6.75
C TYR A 77 24.24 14.31 -6.50
N GLN A 78 24.00 15.54 -6.04
CA GLN A 78 25.07 16.47 -5.61
C GLN A 78 24.97 16.65 -4.10
N MET A 79 25.80 15.93 -3.37
CA MET A 79 25.80 15.96 -1.91
C MET A 79 26.87 16.92 -1.40
N SER A 80 26.48 17.75 -0.42
CA SER A 80 27.46 18.41 0.46
C SER A 80 27.79 17.47 1.60
N PRO A 81 29.09 17.28 1.92
CA PRO A 81 29.47 16.35 2.97
C PRO A 81 28.96 16.83 4.34
N VAL A 82 28.56 15.89 5.16
CA VAL A 82 28.28 16.11 6.58
C VAL A 82 29.19 15.25 7.44
N VAL A 83 29.56 15.76 8.59
CA VAL A 83 30.36 14.97 9.53
C VAL A 83 29.46 14.04 10.31
N CYS A 84 29.64 12.74 10.13
CA CYS A 84 28.90 11.71 10.85
C CYS A 84 29.87 10.68 11.43
N GLY A 85 30.49 11.02 12.57
CA GLY A 85 31.29 10.09 13.33
C GLY A 85 30.42 9.14 14.19
N ASP A 86 31.07 8.15 14.79
CA ASP A 86 30.41 7.11 15.59
C ASP A 86 29.57 7.66 16.75
N SER A 87 29.98 8.81 17.33
CA SER A 87 29.20 9.48 18.39
C SER A 87 27.81 9.93 17.91
N LEU A 88 27.71 10.52 16.72
CA LEU A 88 26.43 10.93 16.16
C LEU A 88 25.59 9.73 15.76
N MET A 89 26.21 8.70 15.20
CA MET A 89 25.54 7.41 14.90
C MET A 89 24.90 6.80 16.14
N HIS A 90 25.62 6.84 17.28
CA HIS A 90 25.10 6.30 18.54
C HIS A 90 23.89 7.10 19.03
N VAL A 91 23.98 8.45 19.03
CA VAL A 91 22.89 9.31 19.45
C VAL A 91 21.64 9.13 18.59
N LEU A 92 21.80 8.99 17.28
CA LEU A 92 20.68 8.72 16.35
C LEU A 92 20.04 7.34 16.60
N LYS A 93 20.84 6.32 16.92
CA LYS A 93 20.33 4.98 17.26
C LYS A 93 19.56 4.94 18.58
N GLU A 94 19.84 5.84 19.51
CA GLU A 94 19.14 5.92 20.80
C GLU A 94 17.79 6.66 20.71
N LEU A 95 17.48 7.30 19.57
CA LEU A 95 16.19 7.95 19.40
C LEU A 95 15.04 6.93 19.43
N PRO A 96 13.92 7.26 20.09
CA PRO A 96 12.76 6.39 20.12
C PRO A 96 12.26 6.06 18.70
N LEU A 97 11.87 4.80 18.47
CA LEU A 97 11.34 4.32 17.20
C LEU A 97 12.34 4.26 16.03
N VAL A 98 13.59 4.58 16.23
CA VAL A 98 14.65 4.30 15.25
C VAL A 98 15.02 2.81 15.36
N SER A 99 14.98 2.09 14.24
CA SER A 99 15.35 0.68 14.16
C SER A 99 16.80 0.49 13.72
N HIS A 100 17.22 1.25 12.70
CA HIS A 100 18.56 1.16 12.14
C HIS A 100 19.06 2.53 11.65
N VAL A 101 20.38 2.72 11.67
CA VAL A 101 21.05 3.94 11.18
C VAL A 101 22.30 3.53 10.42
N GLN A 102 22.46 4.05 9.20
CA GLN A 102 23.54 3.68 8.30
C GLN A 102 24.05 4.89 7.50
N ARG A 103 25.37 4.92 7.24
CA ARG A 103 26.02 5.98 6.46
C ARG A 103 26.03 5.62 4.98
N TYR A 104 25.92 6.62 4.13
CA TYR A 104 26.10 6.46 2.70
C TYR A 104 26.72 7.71 2.06
N SER A 105 27.25 7.52 0.87
CA SER A 105 27.73 8.61 0.03
C SER A 105 27.38 8.32 -1.43
N THR A 106 27.20 9.36 -2.22
CA THR A 106 26.99 9.17 -3.66
C THR A 106 27.99 10.00 -4.48
N LYS A 107 28.25 9.51 -5.69
CA LYS A 107 29.03 10.22 -6.70
C LYS A 107 28.43 9.98 -8.07
N PRO A 108 27.92 11.03 -8.75
CA PRO A 108 27.49 10.89 -10.14
C PRO A 108 28.70 10.70 -11.05
N GLY A 109 28.54 9.86 -12.05
CA GLY A 109 29.57 9.53 -13.02
C GLY A 109 28.99 8.86 -14.26
N MET A 110 29.84 8.26 -15.05
CA MET A 110 29.46 7.50 -16.24
C MET A 110 30.28 6.21 -16.35
N ILE A 111 29.66 5.18 -16.87
CA ILE A 111 30.35 3.97 -17.32
C ILE A 111 30.56 4.12 -18.83
N MET A 112 31.74 3.75 -19.29
CA MET A 112 32.06 3.74 -20.72
C MET A 112 32.62 2.37 -21.07
N THR A 113 32.04 1.76 -22.10
CA THR A 113 32.54 0.56 -22.77
C THR A 113 33.05 0.94 -24.18
N SER A 114 33.56 -0.03 -24.95
CA SER A 114 34.03 0.24 -26.33
C SER A 114 32.92 0.83 -27.21
N ASP A 115 31.66 0.45 -26.99
CA ASP A 115 30.55 0.70 -27.89
C ASP A 115 29.42 1.56 -27.28
N ASN A 116 29.35 1.64 -25.94
CA ASN A 116 28.27 2.30 -25.24
C ASN A 116 28.76 3.12 -24.04
N PHE A 117 27.95 4.10 -23.65
CA PHE A 117 28.12 4.82 -22.39
C PHE A 117 26.78 4.91 -21.64
N GLN A 118 26.84 4.91 -20.31
CA GLN A 118 25.69 5.03 -19.44
C GLN A 118 26.02 5.97 -18.27
N GLY A 119 25.17 7.00 -18.06
CA GLY A 119 25.24 7.80 -16.85
C GLY A 119 24.84 6.95 -15.63
N MET A 120 25.56 7.11 -14.53
CA MET A 120 25.30 6.36 -13.30
C MET A 120 25.56 7.20 -12.05
N VAL A 121 25.06 6.71 -10.93
CA VAL A 121 25.37 7.21 -9.59
C VAL A 121 26.01 6.07 -8.81
N LEU A 122 27.23 6.27 -8.36
CA LEU A 122 27.91 5.34 -7.48
C LEU A 122 27.44 5.59 -6.04
N LYS A 123 26.77 4.64 -5.42
CA LYS A 123 26.37 4.66 -4.00
C LYS A 123 27.38 3.86 -3.20
N GLY A 124 28.08 4.54 -2.27
CA GLY A 124 29.00 3.92 -1.33
C GLY A 124 28.31 3.60 -0.02
N ILE A 125 28.46 2.38 0.43
CA ILE A 125 27.92 1.86 1.69
C ILE A 125 29.03 1.23 2.54
N ALA A 126 28.81 1.13 3.85
CA ALA A 126 29.78 0.59 4.80
C ALA A 126 29.29 -0.71 5.45
N GLY A 127 30.05 -1.25 6.36
CA GLY A 127 29.73 -2.54 6.99
C GLY A 127 28.50 -2.55 7.89
N GLU A 128 28.04 -1.36 8.32
CA GLU A 128 26.81 -1.20 9.08
C GLU A 128 25.54 -1.15 8.22
N TYR A 129 25.70 -1.13 6.88
CA TYR A 129 24.57 -1.04 5.96
C TYR A 129 23.76 -2.34 5.94
N ASP A 130 22.43 -2.25 6.05
CA ASP A 130 21.56 -3.42 5.90
C ASP A 130 21.48 -3.85 4.43
N VAL A 131 22.10 -4.98 4.15
CA VAL A 131 22.15 -5.57 2.80
C VAL A 131 21.06 -6.61 2.54
N SER A 132 20.14 -6.82 3.47
CA SER A 132 19.06 -7.83 3.34
C SER A 132 18.21 -7.62 2.10
N PHE A 133 17.82 -6.38 1.82
CA PHE A 133 17.09 -6.02 0.61
C PHE A 133 17.87 -6.35 -0.67
N LEU A 134 19.18 -6.08 -0.68
CA LEU A 134 20.05 -6.41 -1.82
C LEU A 134 20.21 -7.93 -1.99
N GLN A 135 20.25 -8.69 -0.87
CA GLN A 135 20.31 -10.16 -0.90
C GLN A 135 19.03 -10.75 -1.53
N GLU A 136 17.88 -10.24 -1.16
CA GLU A 136 16.60 -10.69 -1.73
C GLU A 136 16.45 -10.39 -3.23
N HIS A 137 17.10 -9.33 -3.71
CA HIS A 137 17.03 -8.89 -5.10
C HIS A 137 18.25 -9.25 -5.93
N LEU A 138 19.22 -9.96 -5.36
CA LEU A 138 20.41 -10.45 -6.09
C LEU A 138 20.00 -11.58 -7.05
N GLN A 139 20.39 -11.44 -8.32
CA GLN A 139 20.12 -12.41 -9.36
C GLN A 139 21.32 -13.30 -9.70
N GLU A 140 22.52 -12.71 -9.73
CA GLU A 140 23.75 -13.39 -10.08
C GLU A 140 24.92 -12.87 -9.24
N GLY A 141 25.90 -13.73 -8.93
CA GLY A 141 27.08 -13.35 -8.16
C GLY A 141 26.86 -13.34 -6.64
N GLU A 142 27.62 -12.51 -5.95
CA GLU A 142 27.57 -12.38 -4.49
C GLU A 142 27.67 -10.91 -4.06
N ILE A 143 27.24 -10.61 -2.84
CA ILE A 143 27.37 -9.28 -2.25
C ILE A 143 28.76 -9.18 -1.62
N PRO A 144 29.61 -8.23 -2.08
CA PRO A 144 30.93 -8.02 -1.50
C PRO A 144 30.84 -7.46 -0.08
N SER A 145 31.89 -7.62 0.69
CA SER A 145 32.02 -6.95 1.99
C SER A 145 32.34 -5.46 1.75
N PHE A 146 31.44 -4.60 2.15
CA PHE A 146 31.63 -3.16 2.04
C PHE A 146 32.34 -2.58 3.27
N SER A 147 33.15 -1.54 3.08
CA SER A 147 33.93 -0.93 4.15
C SER A 147 34.00 0.60 4.01
N ASP A 148 34.22 1.28 5.12
CA ASP A 148 34.52 2.70 5.21
C ASP A 148 36.02 3.01 5.21
N SER A 149 36.86 1.99 5.34
CA SER A 149 38.31 2.13 5.54
C SER A 149 39.17 1.50 4.44
N VAL A 150 38.64 0.54 3.67
CA VAL A 150 39.39 -0.18 2.63
C VAL A 150 38.57 -0.27 1.34
N ALA A 151 39.27 -0.05 0.20
CA ALA A 151 38.65 -0.21 -1.11
C ALA A 151 38.55 -1.70 -1.49
N SER A 152 37.34 -2.18 -1.75
CA SER A 152 37.12 -3.52 -2.29
C SER A 152 37.38 -3.60 -3.80
N ASN A 153 37.26 -2.48 -4.53
CA ASN A 153 37.22 -2.37 -5.98
C ASN A 153 36.15 -3.27 -6.63
N GLN A 154 35.13 -3.65 -5.88
CA GLN A 154 33.98 -4.44 -6.33
C GLN A 154 32.73 -3.58 -6.36
N ALA A 155 31.81 -3.92 -7.26
CA ALA A 155 30.54 -3.23 -7.36
C ALA A 155 29.40 -4.20 -7.65
N LEU A 156 28.20 -3.90 -7.09
CA LEU A 156 26.95 -4.46 -7.55
C LEU A 156 26.38 -3.59 -8.64
N VAL A 157 25.93 -4.22 -9.71
CA VAL A 157 25.38 -3.57 -10.90
C VAL A 157 23.92 -4.00 -11.07
N SER A 158 23.06 -3.09 -11.48
CA SER A 158 21.68 -3.48 -11.77
C SER A 158 21.58 -4.31 -13.05
N ARG A 159 20.56 -5.16 -13.16
CA ARG A 159 20.28 -5.93 -14.39
C ARG A 159 20.13 -5.00 -15.59
N THR A 160 19.44 -3.88 -15.44
CA THR A 160 19.22 -2.90 -16.51
C THR A 160 20.54 -2.34 -17.08
N ILE A 161 21.46 -1.96 -16.19
CA ILE A 161 22.80 -1.45 -16.61
C ILE A 161 23.63 -2.59 -17.20
N ALA A 162 23.59 -3.78 -16.57
CA ALA A 162 24.33 -4.95 -17.04
C ALA A 162 23.90 -5.35 -18.47
N ASP A 163 22.60 -5.39 -18.75
CA ASP A 163 22.08 -5.71 -20.09
C ASP A 163 22.41 -4.63 -21.12
N LYS A 164 22.26 -3.32 -20.77
CA LYS A 164 22.61 -2.20 -21.65
C LYS A 164 24.08 -2.20 -22.06
N LEU A 165 24.96 -2.62 -21.16
CA LEU A 165 26.40 -2.60 -21.36
C LEU A 165 27.02 -3.99 -21.61
N SER A 166 26.17 -5.03 -21.69
CA SER A 166 26.56 -6.44 -21.88
C SER A 166 27.58 -6.93 -20.84
N LEU A 167 27.42 -6.51 -19.58
CA LEU A 167 28.29 -6.86 -18.47
C LEU A 167 27.86 -8.18 -17.81
N LYS A 168 28.83 -8.95 -17.33
CA LYS A 168 28.64 -10.19 -16.57
C LYS A 168 29.39 -10.11 -15.25
N VAL A 169 29.04 -10.99 -14.31
CA VAL A 169 29.76 -11.15 -13.06
C VAL A 169 31.23 -11.52 -13.37
N GLY A 170 32.18 -10.85 -12.70
CA GLY A 170 33.62 -10.94 -12.92
C GLY A 170 34.19 -9.99 -13.99
N ASP A 171 33.35 -9.29 -14.75
CA ASP A 171 33.81 -8.32 -15.73
C ASP A 171 34.37 -7.07 -15.05
N LYS A 172 35.31 -6.41 -15.72
CA LYS A 172 35.92 -5.15 -15.28
C LYS A 172 35.23 -4.00 -15.96
N LEU A 173 34.65 -3.09 -15.18
CA LEU A 173 34.03 -1.88 -15.65
C LEU A 173 34.91 -0.64 -15.33
N PHE A 174 34.90 0.32 -16.22
CA PHE A 174 35.58 1.59 -16.03
C PHE A 174 34.56 2.69 -15.79
N THR A 175 34.68 3.36 -14.65
CA THR A 175 33.81 4.47 -14.26
C THR A 175 34.58 5.79 -14.34
N TYR A 176 33.92 6.78 -14.90
CA TYR A 176 34.52 8.09 -15.19
C TYR A 176 33.79 9.17 -14.41
N TYR A 177 34.53 10.03 -13.74
CA TYR A 177 34.02 11.12 -12.93
C TYR A 177 34.65 12.42 -13.43
N VAL A 178 33.80 13.39 -13.81
CA VAL A 178 34.24 14.66 -14.38
C VAL A 178 33.98 15.77 -13.36
N GLU A 179 35.03 16.18 -12.67
CA GLU A 179 34.97 17.26 -11.68
C GLU A 179 36.33 18.01 -11.74
N GLY A 180 36.43 18.98 -12.65
CA GLY A 180 37.70 19.63 -12.98
C GLY A 180 38.64 18.73 -13.77
N ASN A 181 39.17 17.68 -13.13
CA ASN A 181 39.97 16.63 -13.77
C ASN A 181 39.16 15.34 -13.91
N VAL A 182 39.38 14.63 -15.02
CA VAL A 182 38.76 13.31 -15.23
C VAL A 182 39.41 12.28 -14.31
N ARG A 183 38.63 11.65 -13.45
CA ARG A 183 39.07 10.53 -12.62
C ARG A 183 38.47 9.25 -13.14
N VAL A 184 39.32 8.23 -13.24
CA VAL A 184 38.88 6.90 -13.68
C VAL A 184 39.05 5.91 -12.53
N ARG A 185 38.04 5.05 -12.33
CA ARG A 185 38.12 3.90 -11.44
C ARG A 185 37.81 2.63 -12.21
N ARG A 186 38.56 1.60 -11.90
CA ARG A 186 38.27 0.24 -12.39
C ARG A 186 37.63 -0.52 -11.25
N LEU A 187 36.42 -0.97 -11.48
CA LEU A 187 35.66 -1.83 -10.56
C LEU A 187 35.45 -3.19 -11.22
N GLU A 188 35.21 -4.21 -10.43
CA GLU A 188 34.83 -5.56 -10.84
C GLU A 188 33.37 -5.81 -10.47
N VAL A 189 32.58 -6.37 -11.39
CA VAL A 189 31.20 -6.73 -11.16
C VAL A 189 31.16 -7.94 -10.23
N ALA A 190 30.83 -7.75 -8.96
CA ALA A 190 30.70 -8.83 -7.97
C ALA A 190 29.35 -9.53 -8.04
N GLY A 191 28.29 -8.78 -8.38
CA GLY A 191 26.97 -9.33 -8.52
C GLY A 191 26.04 -8.41 -9.31
N ILE A 192 24.93 -8.99 -9.77
CA ILE A 192 23.90 -8.32 -10.54
C ILE A 192 22.58 -8.40 -9.76
N TYR A 193 22.00 -7.24 -9.45
CA TYR A 193 20.73 -7.14 -8.73
C TYR A 193 19.62 -6.59 -9.62
N CYS A 194 18.34 -6.79 -9.24
CA CYS A 194 17.18 -6.24 -9.93
C CYS A 194 16.07 -5.91 -8.95
N THR A 195 15.81 -4.62 -8.74
CA THR A 195 14.75 -4.16 -7.85
C THR A 195 13.41 -3.97 -8.56
N ASN A 196 13.42 -3.90 -9.89
CA ASN A 196 12.32 -3.46 -10.74
C ASN A 196 11.86 -2.02 -10.43
N LEU A 197 12.73 -1.19 -9.87
CA LEU A 197 12.54 0.25 -9.70
C LEU A 197 13.47 0.97 -10.65
N SER A 198 12.93 1.52 -11.74
CA SER A 198 13.71 2.24 -12.74
C SER A 198 14.48 3.43 -12.14
N ALA A 199 13.95 4.07 -11.10
CA ALA A 199 14.65 5.12 -10.37
C ALA A 199 16.01 4.67 -9.79
N TYR A 200 16.15 3.39 -9.47
CA TYR A 200 17.38 2.79 -8.96
C TYR A 200 18.12 1.99 -10.04
N ASP A 201 17.39 1.10 -10.72
CA ASP A 201 17.99 0.13 -11.65
C ASP A 201 18.59 0.80 -12.89
N ASP A 202 18.14 2.00 -13.26
CA ASP A 202 18.71 2.74 -14.42
C ASP A 202 20.02 3.48 -14.09
N PHE A 203 20.27 3.77 -12.80
CA PHE A 203 21.36 4.70 -12.46
C PHE A 203 22.33 4.20 -11.39
N PHE A 204 21.87 3.39 -10.40
CA PHE A 204 22.71 3.10 -9.25
C PHE A 204 23.64 1.90 -9.45
N LEU A 205 24.92 2.13 -9.08
CA LEU A 205 25.90 1.10 -8.77
C LEU A 205 26.23 1.18 -7.29
N ILE A 206 26.42 0.04 -6.63
CA ILE A 206 26.71 -0.01 -5.20
C ILE A 206 28.15 -0.51 -5.00
N THR A 207 28.91 0.20 -4.17
CA THR A 207 30.31 -0.13 -3.84
C THR A 207 30.60 0.26 -2.39
N ASP A 208 31.85 0.16 -1.97
CA ASP A 208 32.27 0.57 -0.63
C ASP A 208 32.27 2.09 -0.42
N LEU A 209 31.92 2.54 0.79
CA LEU A 209 31.89 3.93 1.21
C LEU A 209 33.23 4.61 1.06
N TYR A 210 34.31 3.90 1.36
CA TYR A 210 35.69 4.41 1.25
C TYR A 210 36.02 4.88 -0.17
N THR A 211 35.68 4.11 -1.19
CA THR A 211 35.94 4.46 -2.60
C THR A 211 35.18 5.73 -2.99
N VAL A 212 33.92 5.87 -2.57
CA VAL A 212 33.10 7.05 -2.92
C VAL A 212 33.59 8.30 -2.19
N ASN A 213 33.91 8.19 -0.91
CA ASN A 213 34.46 9.33 -0.14
C ASN A 213 35.77 9.82 -0.70
N ARG A 214 36.67 8.91 -1.12
CA ARG A 214 37.91 9.29 -1.82
C ARG A 214 37.69 9.93 -3.18
N LEU A 215 36.66 9.52 -3.91
CA LEU A 215 36.29 10.17 -5.17
C LEU A 215 35.78 11.60 -4.96
N ASN A 216 35.09 11.83 -3.85
CA ASN A 216 34.59 13.13 -3.42
C ASN A 216 35.68 14.04 -2.78
N ASN A 217 36.88 13.51 -2.49
CA ASN A 217 37.95 14.14 -1.70
C ASN A 217 37.49 14.49 -0.28
N TRP A 218 36.64 13.65 0.32
CA TRP A 218 36.17 13.84 1.68
C TRP A 218 37.09 13.20 2.69
N GLU A 219 37.07 13.74 3.91
CA GLU A 219 37.76 13.15 5.04
C GLU A 219 37.05 11.91 5.56
N PRO A 220 37.70 11.05 6.36
CA PRO A 220 37.13 9.77 6.80
C PRO A 220 35.80 9.86 7.55
N GLU A 221 35.56 10.95 8.28
CA GLU A 221 34.30 11.17 9.03
C GLU A 221 33.23 11.92 8.22
N GLN A 222 33.57 12.39 7.03
CA GLN A 222 32.63 13.03 6.13
C GLN A 222 31.92 11.98 5.27
N VAL A 223 30.60 12.11 5.20
CA VAL A 223 29.72 11.24 4.41
C VAL A 223 28.70 12.09 3.66
N GLY A 224 28.09 11.54 2.63
CA GLY A 224 27.03 12.21 1.88
C GLY A 224 25.77 12.39 2.70
N GLY A 225 25.48 11.44 3.59
CA GLY A 225 24.34 11.48 4.48
C GLY A 225 24.22 10.24 5.35
N VAL A 226 23.18 10.24 6.13
CA VAL A 226 22.80 9.12 6.99
C VAL A 226 21.37 8.71 6.65
N GLU A 227 21.18 7.44 6.47
CA GLU A 227 19.87 6.80 6.28
C GLU A 227 19.39 6.26 7.62
N ILE A 228 18.15 6.55 7.98
CA ILE A 228 17.53 6.18 9.26
C ILE A 228 16.28 5.38 8.95
N GLU A 229 16.19 4.17 9.47
CA GLU A 229 15.02 3.31 9.40
C GLU A 229 14.17 3.44 10.66
N VAL A 230 12.85 3.42 10.48
CA VAL A 230 11.88 3.61 11.55
C VAL A 230 11.17 2.28 11.85
N SER A 231 10.99 1.96 13.13
CA SER A 231 10.29 0.74 13.55
C SER A 231 8.79 0.76 13.20
N ASP A 232 8.18 1.95 13.11
CA ASP A 232 6.77 2.14 12.80
C ASP A 232 6.61 3.32 11.82
N TYR A 233 6.36 2.98 10.58
CA TYR A 233 6.18 3.97 9.50
C TYR A 233 5.04 4.96 9.77
N SER A 234 3.99 4.57 10.49
CA SER A 234 2.88 5.47 10.81
C SER A 234 3.31 6.69 11.65
N ARG A 235 4.47 6.60 12.30
CA ARG A 235 5.09 7.65 13.13
C ARG A 235 6.32 8.29 12.48
N LEU A 236 6.49 8.13 11.17
CA LEU A 236 7.61 8.67 10.40
C LEU A 236 7.87 10.16 10.66
N ASN A 237 6.83 10.98 10.61
CA ASN A 237 6.94 12.42 10.82
C ASN A 237 7.38 12.77 12.25
N GLU A 238 6.92 12.03 13.26
CA GLU A 238 7.34 12.22 14.65
C GLU A 238 8.84 11.94 14.85
N VAL A 239 9.34 10.89 14.20
CA VAL A 239 10.78 10.57 14.25
C VAL A 239 11.57 11.64 13.50
N ASN A 240 11.11 12.08 12.32
CA ASN A 240 11.76 13.14 11.56
C ASN A 240 11.84 14.46 12.33
N GLU A 241 10.76 14.85 13.01
CA GLU A 241 10.76 16.03 13.91
C GLU A 241 11.76 15.87 15.07
N SER A 242 11.90 14.67 15.63
CA SER A 242 12.88 14.37 16.68
C SER A 242 14.31 14.51 16.18
N VAL A 243 14.60 14.02 14.96
CA VAL A 243 15.90 14.19 14.31
C VAL A 243 16.19 15.67 14.04
N LEU A 244 15.21 16.42 13.53
CA LEU A 244 15.33 17.87 13.30
C LEU A 244 15.51 18.65 14.60
N ALA A 245 14.80 18.31 15.67
CA ALA A 245 14.98 18.94 16.97
C ALA A 245 16.38 18.71 17.55
N LEU A 246 16.94 17.53 17.31
CA LEU A 246 18.29 17.18 17.75
C LEU A 246 19.38 17.92 16.96
N LEU A 247 19.24 18.02 15.63
CA LEU A 247 20.33 18.44 14.74
C LEU A 247 20.08 19.74 13.97
N GLY A 248 18.84 20.22 13.86
CA GLY A 248 18.47 21.33 12.99
C GLY A 248 19.16 22.68 13.32
N ASN A 249 19.60 22.86 14.55
CA ASN A 249 20.36 24.05 14.98
C ASN A 249 21.85 23.77 15.16
N HIS A 250 22.31 22.55 14.92
CA HIS A 250 23.72 22.19 15.03
C HIS A 250 24.43 22.34 13.69
N LYS A 251 25.66 22.80 13.77
CA LYS A 251 26.58 22.82 12.63
C LYS A 251 27.72 21.86 12.91
N ASP A 252 28.17 21.20 11.87
CA ASP A 252 29.36 20.38 11.96
C ASP A 252 30.64 21.22 12.12
N ARG A 253 31.78 20.58 12.29
CA ARG A 253 33.06 21.26 12.45
C ARG A 253 33.51 22.10 11.24
N TYR A 254 32.85 21.92 10.08
CA TYR A 254 33.09 22.71 8.86
C TYR A 254 32.02 23.78 8.63
N GLY A 255 31.07 23.94 9.56
CA GLY A 255 30.02 24.94 9.49
C GLY A 255 28.78 24.52 8.70
N GLN A 256 28.73 23.26 8.21
CA GLN A 256 27.57 22.71 7.52
C GLN A 256 26.44 22.40 8.52
N GLY A 257 25.22 22.78 8.17
CA GLY A 257 24.04 22.41 8.94
C GLY A 257 23.47 21.08 8.45
N TYR A 258 22.75 20.41 9.35
CA TYR A 258 22.06 19.17 9.05
C TYR A 258 20.62 19.44 8.61
N PHE A 259 20.17 18.69 7.62
CA PHE A 259 18.81 18.71 7.13
C PHE A 259 18.29 17.29 7.02
N SER A 260 17.13 17.02 7.59
CA SER A 260 16.48 15.73 7.50
C SER A 260 15.20 15.84 6.68
N ARG A 261 14.93 14.85 5.88
CA ARG A 261 13.71 14.71 5.08
C ARG A 261 13.22 13.28 5.09
N THR A 262 11.92 13.12 5.03
CA THR A 262 11.30 11.80 4.90
C THR A 262 11.46 11.26 3.48
N VAL A 263 11.29 9.95 3.33
CA VAL A 263 11.25 9.28 2.01
C VAL A 263 10.13 9.86 1.13
N GLU A 264 9.00 10.27 1.73
CA GLU A 264 7.89 10.90 1.02
C GLU A 264 8.29 12.23 0.39
N GLU A 265 9.06 13.04 1.13
CA GLU A 265 9.62 14.31 0.65
C GLU A 265 10.77 14.11 -0.35
N ALA A 266 11.49 13.01 -0.26
CA ALA A 266 12.59 12.69 -1.17
C ALA A 266 12.09 12.19 -2.54
N TYR A 267 10.97 11.47 -2.57
CA TYR A 267 10.38 10.87 -3.77
C TYR A 267 8.91 11.27 -3.96
N PRO A 268 8.58 12.57 -4.03
CA PRO A 268 7.19 13.06 -4.01
C PRO A 268 6.36 12.47 -5.15
N LEU A 269 6.92 12.30 -6.35
CA LEU A 269 6.18 11.76 -7.50
C LEU A 269 5.64 10.35 -7.24
N ILE A 270 6.39 9.50 -6.55
CA ILE A 270 5.96 8.13 -6.23
C ILE A 270 4.88 8.18 -5.14
N PHE A 271 5.11 8.94 -4.08
CA PHE A 271 4.18 8.99 -2.94
C PHE A 271 2.89 9.75 -3.26
N ASP A 272 2.94 10.81 -4.07
CA ASP A 272 1.75 11.49 -4.59
C ASP A 272 0.90 10.53 -5.45
N TRP A 273 1.55 9.74 -6.32
CA TRP A 273 0.86 8.73 -7.10
C TRP A 273 0.23 7.64 -6.21
N LEU A 274 0.93 7.17 -5.18
CA LEU A 274 0.36 6.25 -4.19
C LEU A 274 -0.82 6.87 -3.44
N GLY A 275 -0.78 8.17 -3.16
CA GLY A 275 -1.88 8.92 -2.54
C GLY A 275 -3.14 8.98 -3.42
N LEU A 276 -2.99 9.03 -4.75
CA LEU A 276 -4.13 8.97 -5.67
C LEU A 276 -4.88 7.63 -5.56
N LEU A 277 -4.20 6.54 -5.23
CA LEU A 277 -4.84 5.24 -5.04
C LEU A 277 -5.82 5.25 -3.85
N ASP A 278 -5.54 5.98 -2.78
CA ASP A 278 -6.45 6.15 -1.65
C ASP A 278 -7.75 6.83 -2.08
N THR A 279 -7.65 7.89 -2.88
CA THR A 279 -8.82 8.59 -3.44
C THR A 279 -9.67 7.65 -4.29
N ASN A 280 -9.05 6.84 -5.15
CA ASN A 280 -9.75 5.87 -5.97
C ASN A 280 -10.48 4.81 -5.12
N VAL A 281 -9.87 4.33 -4.04
CA VAL A 281 -10.52 3.39 -3.11
C VAL A 281 -11.74 4.04 -2.47
N TRP A 282 -11.63 5.27 -1.96
CA TRP A 282 -12.77 5.97 -1.37
C TRP A 282 -13.92 6.13 -2.35
N VAL A 283 -13.64 6.49 -3.60
CA VAL A 283 -14.66 6.58 -4.66
C VAL A 283 -15.34 5.23 -4.88
N ILE A 284 -14.56 4.13 -4.99
CA ILE A 284 -15.10 2.78 -5.16
C ILE A 284 -15.96 2.37 -3.96
N LEU A 285 -15.49 2.61 -2.73
CA LEU A 285 -16.23 2.27 -1.50
C LEU A 285 -17.57 3.00 -1.45
N ILE A 286 -17.60 4.31 -1.74
CA ILE A 286 -18.82 5.12 -1.75
C ILE A 286 -19.78 4.62 -2.84
N LEU A 287 -19.31 4.40 -4.07
CA LEU A 287 -20.11 3.92 -5.18
C LEU A 287 -20.70 2.53 -4.89
N MET A 288 -19.88 1.58 -4.44
CA MET A 288 -20.32 0.21 -4.16
C MET A 288 -21.31 0.17 -2.98
N THR A 289 -21.07 0.97 -1.95
CA THR A 289 -22.01 1.14 -0.84
C THR A 289 -23.35 1.74 -1.32
N GLY A 290 -23.30 2.72 -2.22
CA GLY A 290 -24.48 3.31 -2.85
C GLY A 290 -25.27 2.27 -3.68
N VAL A 291 -24.60 1.49 -4.51
CA VAL A 291 -25.21 0.44 -5.33
C VAL A 291 -25.84 -0.65 -4.45
N ALA A 292 -25.11 -1.14 -3.44
CA ALA A 292 -25.62 -2.12 -2.49
C ALA A 292 -26.86 -1.60 -1.74
N GLY A 293 -26.82 -0.35 -1.29
CA GLY A 293 -27.94 0.28 -0.62
C GLY A 293 -29.17 0.46 -1.55
N PHE A 294 -28.96 0.93 -2.78
CA PHE A 294 -30.04 1.10 -3.77
C PHE A 294 -30.70 -0.24 -4.15
N THR A 295 -29.91 -1.29 -4.33
CA THR A 295 -30.44 -2.63 -4.60
C THR A 295 -31.23 -3.18 -3.41
N MET A 296 -30.80 -2.91 -2.19
CA MET A 296 -31.55 -3.27 -0.97
C MET A 296 -32.87 -2.49 -0.83
N ILE A 297 -32.85 -1.19 -1.08
CA ILE A 297 -34.05 -0.35 -1.09
C ILE A 297 -35.08 -0.91 -2.08
N SER A 298 -34.65 -1.18 -3.30
CA SER A 298 -35.52 -1.70 -4.37
C SER A 298 -36.05 -3.09 -4.00
N GLY A 299 -35.19 -3.98 -3.50
CA GLY A 299 -35.59 -5.31 -3.06
C GLY A 299 -36.62 -5.28 -1.90
N LEU A 300 -36.40 -4.43 -0.90
CA LEU A 300 -37.33 -4.29 0.22
C LEU A 300 -38.67 -3.69 -0.23
N LEU A 301 -38.66 -2.70 -1.13
CA LEU A 301 -39.88 -2.12 -1.67
C LEU A 301 -40.73 -3.16 -2.39
N ILE A 302 -40.12 -3.97 -3.25
CA ILE A 302 -40.82 -5.05 -3.98
C ILE A 302 -41.46 -6.02 -2.99
N ILE A 303 -40.72 -6.43 -1.97
CA ILE A 303 -41.21 -7.37 -0.96
C ILE A 303 -42.38 -6.76 -0.12
N ILE A 304 -42.25 -5.47 0.26
CA ILE A 304 -43.33 -4.77 0.98
C ILE A 304 -44.62 -4.72 0.14
N LEU A 305 -44.51 -4.37 -1.15
CA LEU A 305 -45.63 -4.30 -2.06
C LEU A 305 -46.29 -5.66 -2.28
N GLU A 306 -45.53 -6.73 -2.43
CA GLU A 306 -46.06 -8.07 -2.63
C GLU A 306 -46.73 -8.63 -1.37
N ARG A 307 -46.27 -8.24 -0.19
CA ARG A 307 -46.86 -8.68 1.11
C ARG A 307 -47.86 -7.70 1.69
N THR A 308 -48.44 -6.79 0.86
CA THR A 308 -49.40 -5.77 1.29
C THR A 308 -50.63 -6.38 1.98
N ASN A 309 -51.15 -7.50 1.46
CA ASN A 309 -52.28 -8.21 2.08
C ASN A 309 -51.94 -8.71 3.50
N MET A 310 -50.78 -9.32 3.68
CA MET A 310 -50.32 -9.76 5.01
C MET A 310 -50.16 -8.57 5.97
N ILE A 311 -49.64 -7.42 5.49
CA ILE A 311 -49.52 -6.20 6.29
C ILE A 311 -50.90 -5.70 6.70
N GLY A 312 -51.90 -5.74 5.77
CA GLY A 312 -53.27 -5.36 6.03
C GLY A 312 -53.93 -6.22 7.13
N VAL A 313 -53.76 -7.54 7.05
CA VAL A 313 -54.30 -8.50 8.06
C VAL A 313 -53.63 -8.24 9.42
N LEU A 314 -52.31 -8.08 9.49
CA LEU A 314 -51.62 -7.79 10.75
C LEU A 314 -52.07 -6.48 11.38
N LYS A 315 -52.32 -5.42 10.59
CA LYS A 315 -52.89 -4.16 11.09
C LYS A 315 -54.33 -4.32 11.59
N ALA A 316 -55.14 -5.09 10.88
CA ALA A 316 -56.51 -5.39 11.30
C ALA A 316 -56.56 -6.16 12.65
N MET A 317 -55.54 -7.00 12.90
CA MET A 317 -55.36 -7.70 14.16
C MET A 317 -54.74 -6.82 15.28
N GLY A 318 -54.51 -5.52 15.02
CA GLY A 318 -54.01 -4.59 16.03
C GLY A 318 -52.48 -4.44 16.08
N ALA A 319 -51.72 -4.98 15.12
CA ALA A 319 -50.27 -4.80 15.09
C ALA A 319 -49.91 -3.32 14.79
N SER A 320 -49.03 -2.75 15.62
CA SER A 320 -48.57 -1.38 15.44
C SER A 320 -47.64 -1.27 14.22
N ASN A 321 -47.61 -0.08 13.61
CA ASN A 321 -46.68 0.22 12.48
C ASN A 321 -45.22 -0.07 12.83
N VAL A 322 -44.82 0.20 14.07
CA VAL A 322 -43.46 -0.08 14.56
C VAL A 322 -43.18 -1.58 14.56
N SER A 323 -44.10 -2.39 15.04
CA SER A 323 -43.95 -3.86 15.07
C SER A 323 -43.82 -4.46 13.67
N ILE A 324 -44.58 -3.94 12.71
CA ILE A 324 -44.49 -4.39 11.31
C ILE A 324 -43.16 -3.95 10.68
N ARG A 325 -42.68 -2.70 10.93
CA ARG A 325 -41.37 -2.26 10.49
C ARG A 325 -40.26 -3.15 11.02
N GLU A 326 -40.28 -3.52 12.30
CA GLU A 326 -39.30 -4.42 12.89
C GLU A 326 -39.29 -5.82 12.25
N ILE A 327 -40.45 -6.35 11.81
CA ILE A 327 -40.50 -7.61 11.05
C ILE A 327 -39.71 -7.48 9.73
N PHE A 328 -39.94 -6.43 8.95
CA PHE A 328 -39.26 -6.22 7.67
C PHE A 328 -37.80 -5.88 7.85
N LEU A 329 -37.44 -5.10 8.87
CA LEU A 329 -36.02 -4.83 9.19
C LEU A 329 -35.30 -6.13 9.61
N SER A 330 -35.91 -6.98 10.46
CA SER A 330 -35.35 -8.28 10.82
C SER A 330 -35.20 -9.21 9.61
N PHE A 331 -36.17 -9.20 8.69
CA PHE A 331 -36.08 -9.93 7.44
C PHE A 331 -34.89 -9.44 6.59
N SER A 332 -34.70 -8.12 6.51
CA SER A 332 -33.59 -7.53 5.76
C SER A 332 -32.23 -7.89 6.35
N VAL A 333 -32.09 -8.02 7.67
CA VAL A 333 -30.86 -8.49 8.32
C VAL A 333 -30.48 -9.89 7.82
N PHE A 334 -31.45 -10.80 7.62
CA PHE A 334 -31.15 -12.12 7.05
C PHE A 334 -30.67 -12.03 5.59
N LEU A 335 -31.24 -11.12 4.80
CA LEU A 335 -30.78 -10.89 3.41
C LEU A 335 -29.36 -10.31 3.37
N ILE A 336 -29.12 -9.26 4.18
CA ILE A 336 -27.79 -8.62 4.29
C ILE A 336 -26.76 -9.65 4.74
N GLY A 337 -27.04 -10.41 5.82
CA GLY A 337 -26.13 -11.43 6.33
C GLY A 337 -25.74 -12.47 5.27
N ARG A 338 -26.71 -12.90 4.45
CA ARG A 338 -26.46 -13.86 3.37
C ARG A 338 -25.70 -13.23 2.21
N GLY A 339 -25.99 -11.97 1.86
CA GLY A 339 -25.25 -11.20 0.87
C GLY A 339 -23.80 -11.00 1.30
N MET A 340 -23.58 -10.60 2.56
CA MET A 340 -22.25 -10.42 3.13
C MET A 340 -21.46 -11.74 3.18
N LEU A 341 -22.11 -12.86 3.53
CA LEU A 341 -21.44 -14.16 3.53
C LEU A 341 -20.90 -14.50 2.14
N TRP A 342 -21.73 -14.38 1.11
CA TRP A 342 -21.29 -14.62 -0.26
C TRP A 342 -20.27 -13.58 -0.74
N GLY A 343 -20.43 -12.31 -0.35
CA GLY A 343 -19.48 -11.24 -0.66
C GLY A 343 -18.10 -11.52 -0.09
N ASN A 344 -18.02 -11.94 1.18
CA ASN A 344 -16.76 -12.35 1.80
C ASN A 344 -16.15 -13.59 1.12
N VAL A 345 -16.97 -14.62 0.86
CA VAL A 345 -16.46 -15.84 0.18
C VAL A 345 -15.89 -15.50 -1.20
N ILE A 346 -16.61 -14.72 -2.00
CA ILE A 346 -16.15 -14.34 -3.34
C ILE A 346 -14.93 -13.42 -3.26
N GLY A 347 -15.00 -12.35 -2.47
CA GLY A 347 -13.93 -11.36 -2.36
C GLY A 347 -12.62 -11.97 -1.85
N VAL A 348 -12.70 -12.73 -0.75
CA VAL A 348 -11.52 -13.40 -0.18
C VAL A 348 -10.99 -14.49 -1.13
N SER A 349 -11.86 -15.24 -1.82
CA SER A 349 -11.41 -16.24 -2.81
C SER A 349 -10.64 -15.60 -3.96
N VAL A 350 -11.13 -14.46 -4.49
CA VAL A 350 -10.41 -13.72 -5.55
C VAL A 350 -9.05 -13.24 -5.05
N CYS A 351 -8.99 -12.67 -3.84
CA CYS A 351 -7.74 -12.25 -3.22
C CYS A 351 -6.76 -13.42 -3.04
N LEU A 352 -7.22 -14.59 -2.56
CA LEU A 352 -6.39 -15.77 -2.38
C LEU A 352 -5.89 -16.33 -3.72
N VAL A 353 -6.75 -16.37 -4.74
CA VAL A 353 -6.34 -16.80 -6.10
C VAL A 353 -5.24 -15.89 -6.63
N GLN A 354 -5.38 -14.56 -6.48
CA GLN A 354 -4.33 -13.63 -6.91
C GLN A 354 -3.06 -13.78 -6.07
N TYR A 355 -3.18 -13.98 -4.76
CA TYR A 355 -2.03 -14.12 -3.86
C TYR A 355 -1.17 -15.35 -4.18
N PHE A 356 -1.80 -16.51 -4.45
CA PHE A 356 -1.06 -17.77 -4.69
C PHE A 356 -0.73 -18.02 -6.17
N LEU A 357 -1.64 -17.71 -7.09
CA LEU A 357 -1.49 -18.05 -8.50
C LEU A 357 -1.02 -16.87 -9.36
N GLN A 358 -1.15 -15.64 -8.87
CA GLN A 358 -0.74 -14.41 -9.57
C GLN A 358 -1.16 -14.35 -11.05
N PRO A 359 -2.45 -14.65 -11.39
CA PRO A 359 -2.90 -14.61 -12.78
C PRO A 359 -2.78 -13.22 -13.40
N PHE A 360 -2.92 -12.15 -12.61
CA PHE A 360 -2.78 -10.78 -13.07
C PHE A 360 -1.35 -10.30 -12.83
N LYS A 361 -0.56 -10.33 -13.90
CA LYS A 361 0.81 -9.79 -13.93
C LYS A 361 0.78 -8.33 -14.37
N LEU A 362 1.75 -7.57 -13.88
CA LEU A 362 1.98 -6.17 -14.23
C LEU A 362 3.34 -6.04 -14.91
N ASP A 363 3.50 -4.97 -15.69
CA ASP A 363 4.82 -4.63 -16.22
C ASP A 363 5.62 -3.90 -15.14
N PRO A 364 6.77 -4.45 -14.70
CA PRO A 364 7.57 -3.80 -13.66
C PRO A 364 8.11 -2.42 -14.07
N ALA A 365 8.24 -2.14 -15.38
CA ALA A 365 8.70 -0.84 -15.85
C ALA A 365 7.71 0.29 -15.55
N ASP A 366 6.40 -0.01 -15.61
CA ASP A 366 5.34 0.97 -15.38
C ASP A 366 4.84 1.00 -13.94
N TYR A 367 4.80 -0.18 -13.29
CA TYR A 367 4.14 -0.36 -11.98
C TYR A 367 5.09 -0.71 -10.84
N TYR A 368 6.39 -0.79 -11.09
CA TYR A 368 7.44 -1.15 -10.10
C TYR A 368 7.33 -2.56 -9.50
N ILE A 369 6.30 -3.31 -9.83
CA ILE A 369 6.00 -4.66 -9.33
C ILE A 369 5.56 -5.58 -10.45
N SER A 370 5.89 -6.87 -10.34
CA SER A 370 5.66 -7.88 -11.39
C SER A 370 4.24 -8.49 -11.40
N ALA A 371 3.49 -8.35 -10.32
CA ALA A 371 2.13 -8.88 -10.21
C ALA A 371 1.29 -7.97 -9.29
N VAL A 372 -0.05 -7.99 -9.47
CA VAL A 372 -0.96 -7.25 -8.59
C VAL A 372 -0.82 -7.78 -7.16
N PRO A 373 -0.34 -6.95 -6.21
CA PRO A 373 -0.14 -7.37 -4.84
C PRO A 373 -1.46 -7.43 -4.09
N ILE A 374 -1.55 -8.35 -3.15
CA ILE A 374 -2.72 -8.49 -2.28
C ILE A 374 -2.25 -8.48 -0.82
N GLU A 375 -2.78 -7.57 -0.04
CA GLU A 375 -2.62 -7.59 1.40
C GLU A 375 -3.89 -8.14 2.07
N LEU A 376 -3.71 -9.19 2.86
CA LEU A 376 -4.80 -9.84 3.59
C LEU A 376 -4.83 -9.30 5.03
N ASN A 377 -5.61 -8.25 5.27
CA ASN A 377 -5.76 -7.66 6.60
C ASN A 377 -7.13 -7.95 7.19
N LEU A 378 -7.18 -8.87 8.16
CA LEU A 378 -8.43 -9.30 8.79
C LEU A 378 -9.15 -8.15 9.51
N GLY A 379 -8.41 -7.21 10.11
CA GLY A 379 -9.00 -6.05 10.81
C GLY A 379 -9.78 -5.15 9.85
N ILE A 380 -9.21 -4.90 8.67
CA ILE A 380 -9.85 -4.08 7.63
C ILE A 380 -11.07 -4.80 7.05
N TYR A 381 -11.00 -6.12 6.82
CA TYR A 381 -12.15 -6.89 6.36
C TYR A 381 -13.31 -6.84 7.37
N LEU A 382 -13.00 -6.94 8.65
CA LEU A 382 -14.02 -6.82 9.70
C LEU A 382 -14.63 -5.40 9.72
N LEU A 383 -13.81 -4.36 9.57
CA LEU A 383 -14.27 -2.99 9.48
C LEU A 383 -15.21 -2.79 8.28
N LEU A 384 -14.82 -3.27 7.09
CA LEU A 384 -15.66 -3.22 5.88
C LEU A 384 -17.01 -3.92 6.09
N ASN A 385 -16.99 -5.08 6.73
CA ASN A 385 -18.23 -5.81 7.06
C ASN A 385 -19.13 -5.02 8.00
N VAL A 386 -18.60 -4.46 9.08
CA VAL A 386 -19.35 -3.65 10.03
C VAL A 386 -19.90 -2.40 9.34
N CYS A 387 -19.11 -1.68 8.58
CA CYS A 387 -19.54 -0.50 7.84
C CYS A 387 -20.65 -0.84 6.82
N THR A 388 -20.47 -1.90 6.04
CA THR A 388 -21.47 -2.36 5.07
C THR A 388 -22.79 -2.73 5.76
N LEU A 389 -22.73 -3.42 6.88
CA LEU A 389 -23.92 -3.78 7.67
C LEU A 389 -24.64 -2.52 8.17
N LEU A 390 -23.92 -1.59 8.80
CA LEU A 390 -24.50 -0.37 9.36
C LEU A 390 -25.13 0.51 8.27
N VAL A 391 -24.43 0.75 7.18
CA VAL A 391 -24.94 1.59 6.07
C VAL A 391 -26.15 0.91 5.42
N SER A 392 -26.09 -0.40 5.17
CA SER A 392 -27.23 -1.15 4.63
C SER A 392 -28.47 -1.06 5.52
N LEU A 393 -28.32 -1.15 6.85
CA LEU A 393 -29.42 -1.01 7.80
C LEU A 393 -29.98 0.42 7.81
N LEU A 394 -29.11 1.44 7.78
CA LEU A 394 -29.54 2.85 7.73
C LEU A 394 -30.34 3.15 6.47
N MET A 395 -29.91 2.66 5.31
CA MET A 395 -30.61 2.87 4.04
C MET A 395 -32.02 2.24 4.03
N LEU A 396 -32.27 1.20 4.82
CA LEU A 396 -33.58 0.54 4.90
C LEU A 396 -34.60 1.30 5.75
N VAL A 397 -34.18 2.28 6.55
CA VAL A 397 -35.11 3.09 7.38
C VAL A 397 -36.09 3.84 6.51
N GLY A 398 -35.65 4.45 5.41
CA GLY A 398 -36.51 5.21 4.48
C GLY A 398 -37.67 4.37 3.90
N PRO A 399 -37.37 3.27 3.17
CA PRO A 399 -38.41 2.40 2.60
C PRO A 399 -39.35 1.81 3.65
N SER A 400 -38.84 1.49 4.84
CA SER A 400 -39.66 0.96 5.91
C SER A 400 -40.77 1.92 6.38
N CYS A 401 -40.61 3.24 6.18
CA CYS A 401 -41.63 4.21 6.50
C CYS A 401 -42.87 4.12 5.59
N LEU A 402 -42.76 3.56 4.39
CA LEU A 402 -43.89 3.32 3.48
C LEU A 402 -44.93 2.35 4.08
N ILE A 403 -44.50 1.47 4.98
CA ILE A 403 -45.39 0.55 5.70
C ILE A 403 -46.49 1.31 6.46
N SER A 404 -46.18 2.51 6.98
CA SER A 404 -47.19 3.31 7.71
C SER A 404 -48.30 3.83 6.79
N ARG A 405 -48.08 4.01 5.51
CA ARG A 405 -49.02 4.52 4.51
C ARG A 405 -49.98 3.45 3.95
N ILE A 406 -49.78 2.15 4.27
CA ILE A 406 -50.65 1.06 3.83
C ILE A 406 -51.89 1.06 4.70
N HIS A 407 -53.10 1.27 4.12
CA HIS A 407 -54.37 1.31 4.79
C HIS A 407 -55.01 -0.08 4.77
N PRO A 408 -55.44 -0.67 5.93
CA PRO A 408 -56.03 -2.02 6.01
C PRO A 408 -57.24 -2.21 5.07
N ALA A 409 -58.12 -1.23 5.03
CA ALA A 409 -59.34 -1.30 4.24
C ALA A 409 -59.15 -1.43 2.72
N LYS A 410 -58.01 -0.91 2.18
CA LYS A 410 -57.68 -1.02 0.73
C LYS A 410 -56.92 -2.29 0.43
N SER A 411 -56.25 -2.88 1.45
CA SER A 411 -55.36 -4.04 1.29
C SER A 411 -56.03 -5.38 1.42
N ILE A 412 -57.26 -5.43 1.96
CA ILE A 412 -58.05 -6.66 2.22
C ILE A 412 -59.17 -6.82 1.18
N ARG A 413 -59.16 -6.05 0.05
CA ARG A 413 -60.11 -6.27 -1.03
C ARG A 413 -59.85 -7.63 -1.67
N PHE A 414 -60.79 -8.54 -1.53
CA PHE A 414 -60.84 -9.78 -2.31
C PHE A 414 -61.06 -9.43 -3.79
N GLU A 415 -60.14 -9.84 -4.64
CA GLU A 415 -60.43 -10.10 -6.07
C GLU A 415 -60.88 -11.56 -6.18
#